data_28a298b4afebe09166aa07da106da8e4
#
_entry.id   28a298b4afebe09166aa07da106da8e4
#
_cell.length_a   1.000
_cell.length_b   1.000
_cell.length_c   1.000
_cell.angle_alpha   90.00
_cell.angle_beta   90.00
_cell.angle_gamma   90.00
#
_symmetry.space_group_name_H-M   'P 1'
#
loop_
_entity.id
_entity.type
_entity.pdbx_description
1 polymer ?
#
loop_
_entity_poly.entity_id
_entity_poly.type
_entity_poly.pdbx_seq_one_letter_code
_entity_poly.pdbx_strand_id
1 'polypeptide(L)'
;MKRTELLQTLHQLAQDGVWALPGMALGRLMQDRPSNRSVSLARAVRNGHIERLAGGFYRNTLAELPSNHLELLANWLRPMDWFYLSLESALHEAGFILQIPNRLTFVTTGRSYTYRTPVGIIEFTHTERPPEVWWEHVEPDWHRGIRIAKSELAIQDLRRARRNVNLINEVNA
;
A
#
# COMPACT_ATOMS: atom_id res chain seq x y z
N MET A 1 20.92 3.47 21.55
CA MET A 1 20.62 2.04 21.71
C MET A 1 21.73 1.20 21.06
N LYS A 2 22.16 0.13 21.70
CA LYS A 2 23.15 -0.79 21.14
C LYS A 2 22.52 -1.61 19.99
N ARG A 3 23.33 -2.05 19.02
CA ARG A 3 22.86 -2.86 17.86
C ARG A 3 22.06 -4.10 18.29
N THR A 4 22.51 -4.77 19.33
CA THR A 4 21.88 -5.99 19.88
C THR A 4 20.46 -5.70 20.40
N GLU A 5 20.27 -4.58 21.09
CA GLU A 5 18.97 -4.16 21.62
C GLU A 5 17.96 -3.87 20.49
N LEU A 6 18.40 -3.22 19.39
CA LEU A 6 17.56 -2.98 18.24
C LEU A 6 17.08 -4.29 17.60
N LEU A 7 17.99 -5.25 17.39
CA LEU A 7 17.65 -6.54 16.80
C LEU A 7 16.70 -7.35 17.70
N GLN A 8 16.89 -7.34 19.00
CA GLN A 8 15.97 -7.98 19.95
C GLN A 8 14.58 -7.35 19.89
N THR A 9 14.50 -6.03 19.85
CA THR A 9 13.22 -5.31 19.72
C THR A 9 12.53 -5.62 18.40
N LEU A 10 13.27 -5.60 17.28
CA LEU A 10 12.70 -5.93 15.97
C LEU A 10 12.25 -7.40 15.90
N HIS A 11 12.98 -8.32 16.54
CA HIS A 11 12.59 -9.71 16.61
C HIS A 11 11.28 -9.89 17.41
N GLN A 12 11.16 -9.26 18.57
CA GLN A 12 9.91 -9.27 19.34
C GLN A 12 8.74 -8.71 18.54
N LEU A 13 8.92 -7.55 17.90
CA LEU A 13 7.91 -6.96 17.03
C LEU A 13 7.50 -7.87 15.87
N ALA A 14 8.47 -8.63 15.31
CA ALA A 14 8.18 -9.60 14.27
C ALA A 14 7.30 -10.75 14.78
N GLN A 15 7.57 -11.25 15.98
CA GLN A 15 6.74 -12.27 16.64
C GLN A 15 5.31 -11.76 16.90
N ASP A 16 5.17 -10.48 17.20
CA ASP A 16 3.87 -9.79 17.39
C ASP A 16 3.20 -9.40 16.05
N GLY A 17 3.74 -9.82 14.91
CA GLY A 17 3.20 -9.56 13.59
C GLY A 17 3.45 -8.13 13.07
N VAL A 18 4.30 -7.35 13.72
CA VAL A 18 4.61 -5.97 13.31
C VAL A 18 5.66 -5.98 12.20
N TRP A 19 5.19 -5.99 10.97
CA TRP A 19 6.02 -6.07 9.78
C TRP A 19 6.57 -4.71 9.29
N ALA A 20 5.92 -3.60 9.64
CA ALA A 20 6.39 -2.26 9.29
C ALA A 20 6.01 -1.22 10.35
N LEU A 21 6.79 -0.14 10.43
CA LEU A 21 6.61 0.94 11.38
C LEU A 21 6.95 2.29 10.74
N PRO A 22 6.31 3.39 11.19
CA PRO A 22 6.76 4.73 10.83
C PRO A 22 8.12 5.02 11.43
N GLY A 23 8.97 5.76 10.71
CA GLY A 23 10.32 6.12 11.14
C GLY A 23 10.35 6.89 12.48
N MET A 24 9.24 7.59 12.81
CA MET A 24 9.09 8.24 14.12
C MET A 24 9.02 7.21 15.25
N ALA A 25 8.27 6.13 15.07
CA ALA A 25 8.17 5.06 16.06
C ALA A 25 9.52 4.35 16.22
N LEU A 26 10.18 4.02 15.11
CA LEU A 26 11.54 3.44 15.13
C LEU A 26 12.54 4.34 15.86
N GLY A 27 12.52 5.65 15.61
CA GLY A 27 13.39 6.60 16.31
C GLY A 27 13.15 6.63 17.82
N ARG A 28 11.89 6.49 18.26
CA ARG A 28 11.57 6.37 19.69
C ARG A 28 12.09 5.04 20.29
N LEU A 29 11.89 3.93 19.57
CA LEU A 29 12.41 2.63 19.98
C LEU A 29 13.94 2.63 20.09
N MET A 30 14.63 3.34 19.19
CA MET A 30 16.08 3.51 19.24
C MET A 30 16.54 4.51 20.32
N GLN A 31 15.62 5.16 21.05
CA GLN A 31 15.89 6.23 22.01
C GLN A 31 16.71 7.39 21.42
N ASP A 32 16.48 7.66 20.14
CA ASP A 32 17.20 8.70 19.42
C ASP A 32 16.63 10.09 19.69
N ARG A 33 17.53 11.06 19.79
CA ARG A 33 17.15 12.47 19.71
C ARG A 33 16.59 12.76 18.31
N PRO A 34 15.58 13.64 18.17
CA PRO A 34 14.99 13.97 16.86
C PRO A 34 16.03 14.35 15.79
N SER A 35 17.09 15.05 16.18
CA SER A 35 18.21 15.46 15.31
C SER A 35 19.01 14.28 14.73
N ASN A 36 19.07 13.16 15.43
CA ASN A 36 19.89 12.01 15.05
C ASN A 36 19.10 10.90 14.35
N ARG A 37 17.77 11.00 14.38
CA ARG A 37 16.86 9.95 13.85
C ARG A 37 17.18 9.54 12.40
N SER A 38 17.35 10.51 11.52
CA SER A 38 17.64 10.24 10.10
C SER A 38 18.93 9.46 9.91
N VAL A 39 19.96 9.78 10.70
CA VAL A 39 21.25 9.09 10.64
C VAL A 39 21.15 7.66 11.17
N SER A 40 20.44 7.47 12.28
CA SER A 40 20.23 6.13 12.86
C SER A 40 19.40 5.24 11.96
N LEU A 41 18.32 5.76 11.37
CA LEU A 41 17.51 5.05 10.39
C LEU A 41 18.33 4.66 9.15
N ALA A 42 19.10 5.60 8.60
CA ALA A 42 19.97 5.32 7.46
C ALA A 42 21.01 4.24 7.76
N ARG A 43 21.55 4.23 8.98
CA ARG A 43 22.49 3.18 9.44
C ARG A 43 21.79 1.83 9.58
N ALA A 44 20.57 1.78 10.15
CA ALA A 44 19.79 0.56 10.28
C ALA A 44 19.40 -0.03 8.92
N VAL A 45 19.06 0.82 7.93
CA VAL A 45 18.82 0.40 6.53
C VAL A 45 20.09 -0.17 5.92
N ARG A 46 21.23 0.53 6.03
CA ARG A 46 22.52 0.06 5.50
C ARG A 46 22.95 -1.28 6.08
N ASN A 47 22.61 -1.54 7.33
CA ASN A 47 22.93 -2.81 8.01
C ASN A 47 21.87 -3.91 7.72
N GLY A 48 20.85 -3.65 6.91
CA GLY A 48 19.81 -4.61 6.55
C GLY A 48 18.83 -4.96 7.68
N HIS A 49 18.78 -4.16 8.75
CA HIS A 49 17.87 -4.41 9.89
C HIS A 49 16.44 -3.95 9.61
N ILE A 50 16.33 -2.89 8.84
CA ILE A 50 15.07 -2.35 8.33
C ILE A 50 15.23 -2.01 6.86
N GLU A 51 14.12 -1.93 6.15
CA GLU A 51 14.08 -1.57 4.75
C GLU A 51 13.13 -0.40 4.55
N ARG A 52 13.55 0.64 3.81
CA ARG A 52 12.72 1.81 3.58
C ARG A 52 11.62 1.49 2.58
N LEU A 53 10.37 1.71 2.97
CA LEU A 53 9.20 1.60 2.10
C LEU A 53 8.91 2.95 1.42
N ALA A 54 7.81 3.60 1.79
CA ALA A 54 7.35 4.88 1.27
C ALA A 54 6.73 5.70 2.40
N GLY A 55 6.53 7.01 2.21
CA GLY A 55 5.83 7.87 3.17
C GLY A 55 6.44 7.90 4.58
N GLY A 56 7.72 7.58 4.71
CA GLY A 56 8.38 7.52 6.01
C GLY A 56 8.16 6.22 6.79
N PHE A 57 7.60 5.18 6.16
CA PHE A 57 7.48 3.83 6.73
C PHE A 57 8.69 2.98 6.40
N TYR A 58 8.99 2.05 7.29
CA TYR A 58 10.10 1.09 7.19
C TYR A 58 9.60 -0.31 7.51
N ARG A 59 10.01 -1.27 6.71
CA ARG A 59 9.78 -2.69 6.94
C ARG A 59 10.73 -3.20 8.00
N ASN A 60 10.23 -4.01 8.90
CA ASN A 60 11.03 -4.88 9.75
C ASN A 60 11.45 -6.11 8.94
N THR A 61 12.74 -6.25 8.64
CA THR A 61 13.24 -7.34 7.77
C THR A 61 13.17 -8.71 8.41
N LEU A 62 12.94 -8.78 9.72
CA LEU A 62 12.76 -10.03 10.46
C LEU A 62 11.31 -10.53 10.47
N ALA A 63 10.36 -9.67 10.08
CA ALA A 63 8.95 -10.03 10.05
C ALA A 63 8.52 -10.59 8.69
N GLU A 64 7.61 -11.56 8.73
CA GLU A 64 6.91 -12.02 7.53
C GLU A 64 6.00 -10.92 6.99
N LEU A 65 5.86 -10.86 5.67
CA LEU A 65 4.92 -9.95 5.03
C LEU A 65 3.51 -10.55 5.09
N PRO A 66 2.52 -9.83 5.62
CA PRO A 66 1.13 -10.27 5.52
C PRO A 66 0.69 -10.29 4.05
N SER A 67 -0.25 -11.15 3.71
CA SER A 67 -0.75 -11.28 2.32
C SER A 67 -1.32 -9.96 1.76
N ASN A 68 -1.87 -9.11 2.63
CA ASN A 68 -2.45 -7.81 2.32
C ASN A 68 -1.51 -6.62 2.65
N HIS A 69 -0.19 -6.83 2.62
CA HIS A 69 0.78 -5.80 3.02
C HIS A 69 0.72 -4.52 2.18
N LEU A 70 0.38 -4.62 0.88
CA LEU A 70 0.25 -3.44 0.02
C LEU A 70 -1.01 -2.63 0.33
N GLU A 71 -2.11 -3.28 0.65
CA GLU A 71 -3.36 -2.64 1.08
C GLU A 71 -3.18 -1.93 2.43
N LEU A 72 -2.53 -2.58 3.38
CA LEU A 72 -2.17 -1.97 4.66
C LEU A 72 -1.29 -0.75 4.47
N LEU A 73 -0.28 -0.86 3.60
CA LEU A 73 0.59 0.27 3.28
C LEU A 73 -0.17 1.39 2.58
N ALA A 74 -1.11 1.08 1.66
CA ALA A 74 -1.97 2.05 1.01
C ALA A 74 -2.77 2.88 2.02
N ASN A 75 -3.39 2.22 3.01
CA ASN A 75 -4.11 2.89 4.10
C ASN A 75 -3.22 3.83 4.92
N TRP A 76 -1.99 3.41 5.22
CA TRP A 76 -1.04 4.26 5.97
C TRP A 76 -0.50 5.43 5.16
N LEU A 77 -0.38 5.27 3.84
CA LEU A 77 0.08 6.32 2.93
C LEU A 77 -0.99 7.37 2.64
N ARG A 78 -2.27 7.00 2.77
CA ARG A 78 -3.42 7.83 2.41
C ARG A 78 -4.50 7.88 3.51
N PRO A 79 -4.14 8.22 4.76
CA PRO A 79 -5.07 8.15 5.89
C PRO A 79 -6.22 9.17 5.83
N MET A 80 -6.10 10.19 4.99
CA MET A 80 -7.09 11.29 4.88
C MET A 80 -7.83 11.28 3.54
N ASP A 81 -7.44 10.41 2.61
CA ASP A 81 -8.05 10.33 1.29
C ASP A 81 -9.06 9.17 1.23
N TRP A 82 -10.18 9.38 0.54
CA TRP A 82 -11.04 8.26 0.15
C TRP A 82 -10.41 7.57 -1.05
N PHE A 83 -10.34 6.24 -1.02
CA PHE A 83 -9.87 5.44 -2.13
C PHE A 83 -10.46 4.04 -2.11
N TYR A 84 -10.42 3.38 -3.24
CA TYR A 84 -10.88 2.00 -3.42
C TYR A 84 -10.05 1.30 -4.49
N LEU A 85 -9.91 -0.02 -4.38
CA LEU A 85 -9.27 -0.87 -5.39
C LEU A 85 -10.11 -0.82 -6.66
N SER A 86 -9.47 -0.54 -7.79
CA SER A 86 -10.14 -0.39 -9.09
C SER A 86 -9.17 -0.65 -10.24
N LEU A 87 -9.60 -0.28 -11.45
CA LEU A 87 -8.78 -0.39 -12.66
C LEU A 87 -8.36 -1.86 -12.88
N GLU A 88 -7.11 -2.07 -13.31
CA GLU A 88 -6.61 -3.39 -13.66
C GLU A 88 -6.64 -4.37 -12.50
N SER A 89 -6.39 -3.93 -11.27
CA SER A 89 -6.39 -4.82 -10.10
C SER A 89 -7.77 -5.39 -9.82
N ALA A 90 -8.80 -4.55 -9.74
CA ALA A 90 -10.17 -5.02 -9.50
C ALA A 90 -10.70 -5.87 -10.66
N LEU A 91 -10.40 -5.48 -11.90
CA LEU A 91 -10.84 -6.22 -13.09
C LEU A 91 -10.14 -7.57 -13.24
N HIS A 92 -8.88 -7.68 -12.83
CA HIS A 92 -8.18 -8.95 -12.77
C HIS A 92 -8.82 -9.90 -11.72
N GLU A 93 -9.07 -9.39 -10.53
CA GLU A 93 -9.72 -10.15 -9.45
C GLU A 93 -11.12 -10.62 -9.83
N ALA A 94 -11.85 -9.80 -10.59
CA ALA A 94 -13.17 -10.14 -11.12
C ALA A 94 -13.15 -11.02 -12.39
N GLY A 95 -11.97 -11.37 -12.92
CA GLY A 95 -11.80 -12.23 -14.09
C GLY A 95 -12.01 -11.56 -15.45
N PHE A 96 -12.16 -10.23 -15.49
CA PHE A 96 -12.30 -9.46 -16.74
C PHE A 96 -10.96 -9.24 -17.45
N ILE A 97 -9.85 -9.30 -16.73
CA ILE A 97 -8.49 -9.19 -17.25
C ILE A 97 -7.71 -10.42 -16.81
N LEU A 98 -7.16 -11.17 -17.77
CA LEU A 98 -6.38 -12.39 -17.48
C LEU A 98 -4.95 -12.06 -17.03
N GLN A 99 -4.41 -10.95 -17.49
CA GLN A 99 -3.05 -10.54 -17.17
C GLN A 99 -2.97 -10.09 -15.70
N ILE A 100 -2.06 -10.69 -14.94
CA ILE A 100 -1.78 -10.30 -13.55
C ILE A 100 -1.16 -8.90 -13.54
N PRO A 101 -1.78 -7.90 -12.89
CA PRO A 101 -1.19 -6.58 -12.77
C PRO A 101 0.11 -6.62 -11.97
N ASN A 102 1.13 -5.92 -12.42
CA ASN A 102 2.41 -5.79 -11.70
C ASN A 102 2.40 -4.74 -10.60
N ARG A 103 1.23 -4.17 -10.31
CA ARG A 103 0.99 -3.14 -9.30
C ARG A 103 -0.42 -3.24 -8.75
N LEU A 104 -0.61 -2.77 -7.53
CA LEU A 104 -1.93 -2.61 -6.94
C LEU A 104 -2.48 -1.23 -7.30
N THR A 105 -3.65 -1.18 -7.96
CA THR A 105 -4.22 0.05 -8.53
C THR A 105 -5.45 0.51 -7.76
N PHE A 106 -5.44 1.77 -7.34
CA PHE A 106 -6.54 2.42 -6.63
C PHE A 106 -7.02 3.66 -7.36
N VAL A 107 -8.31 3.96 -7.23
CA VAL A 107 -8.88 5.28 -7.53
C VAL A 107 -9.05 6.04 -6.23
N THR A 108 -8.70 7.32 -6.21
CA THR A 108 -8.65 8.15 -4.99
C THR A 108 -9.17 9.56 -5.22
N THR A 109 -9.74 10.16 -4.17
CA THR A 109 -10.06 11.61 -4.14
C THR A 109 -8.80 12.48 -3.96
N GLY A 110 -7.70 11.89 -3.50
CA GLY A 110 -6.40 12.53 -3.38
C GLY A 110 -5.66 12.64 -4.71
N ARG A 111 -4.43 13.12 -4.69
CA ARG A 111 -3.60 13.28 -5.89
C ARG A 111 -3.15 11.94 -6.46
N SER A 112 -3.06 11.84 -7.79
CA SER A 112 -2.41 10.70 -8.45
C SER A 112 -0.95 10.59 -8.03
N TYR A 113 -0.55 9.38 -7.67
CA TYR A 113 0.84 9.09 -7.31
C TYR A 113 1.13 7.59 -7.39
N THR A 114 2.37 7.24 -7.76
CA THR A 114 2.84 5.85 -7.77
C THR A 114 3.94 5.68 -6.73
N TYR A 115 3.68 4.85 -5.73
CA TYR A 115 4.67 4.45 -4.73
C TYR A 115 5.37 3.17 -5.21
N ARG A 116 6.68 3.27 -5.46
CA ARG A 116 7.53 2.11 -5.75
C ARG A 116 8.25 1.72 -4.48
N THR A 117 8.01 0.51 -4.02
CA THR A 117 8.59 0.00 -2.78
C THR A 117 9.29 -1.34 -3.03
N PRO A 118 10.21 -1.77 -2.15
CA PRO A 118 10.81 -3.09 -2.25
C PRO A 118 9.83 -4.26 -2.16
N VAL A 119 8.63 -4.01 -1.60
CA VAL A 119 7.59 -5.05 -1.40
C VAL A 119 6.47 -5.00 -2.45
N GLY A 120 6.54 -4.07 -3.41
CA GLY A 120 5.58 -3.95 -4.50
C GLY A 120 5.27 -2.50 -4.87
N ILE A 121 4.41 -2.33 -5.86
CA ILE A 121 4.04 -1.02 -6.41
C ILE A 121 2.58 -0.75 -6.09
N ILE A 122 2.30 0.45 -5.56
CA ILE A 122 0.96 0.96 -5.30
C ILE A 122 0.75 2.19 -6.18
N GLU A 123 -0.30 2.19 -6.98
CA GLU A 123 -0.66 3.31 -7.82
C GLU A 123 -2.01 3.87 -7.44
N PHE A 124 -2.06 5.18 -7.22
CA PHE A 124 -3.29 5.94 -7.00
C PHE A 124 -3.57 6.80 -8.21
N THR A 125 -4.77 6.69 -8.76
CA THR A 125 -5.30 7.51 -9.85
C THR A 125 -6.37 8.43 -9.29
N HIS A 126 -6.23 9.74 -9.49
CA HIS A 126 -7.19 10.74 -9.02
C HIS A 126 -8.54 10.63 -9.71
N THR A 127 -9.60 10.86 -8.97
CA THR A 127 -10.95 11.08 -9.49
C THR A 127 -11.54 12.37 -8.92
N GLU A 128 -12.17 13.14 -9.79
CA GLU A 128 -12.95 14.34 -9.38
C GLU A 128 -14.35 13.97 -8.85
N ARG A 129 -14.76 12.70 -8.98
CA ARG A 129 -16.05 12.24 -8.48
C ARG A 129 -16.05 12.21 -6.96
N PRO A 130 -17.03 12.87 -6.32
CA PRO A 130 -17.15 12.80 -4.87
C PRO A 130 -17.60 11.39 -4.42
N PRO A 131 -17.31 10.99 -3.16
CA PRO A 131 -17.64 9.66 -2.65
C PRO A 131 -19.10 9.24 -2.83
N GLU A 132 -20.04 10.17 -2.73
CA GLU A 132 -21.48 9.92 -2.85
C GLU A 132 -21.88 9.33 -4.21
N VAL A 133 -21.09 9.60 -5.25
CA VAL A 133 -21.35 9.11 -6.61
C VAL A 133 -20.97 7.66 -6.81
N TRP A 134 -19.96 7.17 -6.09
CA TRP A 134 -19.41 5.83 -6.29
C TRP A 134 -19.54 4.90 -5.09
N TRP A 135 -20.00 5.40 -3.93
CA TRP A 135 -20.04 4.64 -2.69
C TRP A 135 -20.86 3.35 -2.77
N GLU A 136 -21.99 3.36 -3.46
CA GLU A 136 -22.84 2.19 -3.66
C GLU A 136 -22.28 1.18 -4.66
N HIS A 137 -21.24 1.59 -5.41
CA HIS A 137 -20.57 0.78 -6.41
C HIS A 137 -19.25 0.17 -5.93
N VAL A 138 -18.96 0.28 -4.62
CA VAL A 138 -17.80 -0.34 -3.98
C VAL A 138 -18.24 -1.21 -2.82
N GLU A 139 -17.54 -2.32 -2.60
CA GLU A 139 -17.82 -3.27 -1.52
C GLU A 139 -16.64 -3.29 -0.54
N PRO A 140 -16.89 -3.38 0.79
CA PRO A 140 -15.83 -3.51 1.76
C PRO A 140 -15.24 -4.92 1.72
N ASP A 141 -13.93 -5.00 1.66
CA ASP A 141 -13.18 -6.21 1.98
C ASP A 141 -12.54 -6.02 3.37
N TRP A 142 -13.19 -6.55 4.39
CA TRP A 142 -12.76 -6.41 5.78
C TRP A 142 -11.46 -7.16 6.08
N HIS A 143 -11.15 -8.22 5.33
CA HIS A 143 -9.91 -8.98 5.46
C HIS A 143 -8.70 -8.16 5.00
N ARG A 144 -8.86 -7.43 3.91
CA ARG A 144 -7.82 -6.58 3.33
C ARG A 144 -7.85 -5.15 3.89
N GLY A 145 -8.93 -4.76 4.56
CA GLY A 145 -9.11 -3.42 5.12
C GLY A 145 -9.25 -2.32 4.06
N ILE A 146 -9.81 -2.66 2.90
CA ILE A 146 -10.03 -1.74 1.76
C ILE A 146 -11.46 -1.88 1.22
N ARG A 147 -11.82 -1.00 0.29
CA ARG A 147 -13.00 -1.16 -0.57
C ARG A 147 -12.56 -1.55 -1.97
N ILE A 148 -13.40 -2.34 -2.64
CA ILE A 148 -13.17 -2.84 -4.00
C ILE A 148 -14.31 -2.38 -4.89
N ALA A 149 -13.99 -1.84 -6.07
CA ALA A 149 -14.96 -1.46 -7.08
C ALA A 149 -15.68 -2.70 -7.63
N LYS A 150 -17.00 -2.60 -7.79
CA LYS A 150 -17.75 -3.53 -8.64
C LYS A 150 -17.26 -3.41 -10.09
N SER A 151 -17.42 -4.46 -10.86
CA SER A 151 -16.86 -4.56 -12.23
C SER A 151 -17.25 -3.39 -13.13
N GLU A 152 -18.52 -2.96 -13.05
CA GLU A 152 -19.02 -1.84 -13.87
C GLU A 152 -18.29 -0.53 -13.53
N LEU A 153 -18.06 -0.25 -12.24
CA LEU A 153 -17.32 0.92 -11.81
C LEU A 153 -15.86 0.83 -12.23
N ALA A 154 -15.23 -0.33 -12.06
CA ALA A 154 -13.83 -0.54 -12.44
C ALA A 154 -13.61 -0.38 -13.95
N ILE A 155 -14.54 -0.85 -14.79
CA ILE A 155 -14.52 -0.65 -16.25
C ILE A 155 -14.66 0.83 -16.59
N GLN A 156 -15.58 1.56 -15.94
CA GLN A 156 -15.73 3.00 -16.13
C GLN A 156 -14.45 3.75 -15.75
N ASP A 157 -13.82 3.39 -14.64
CA ASP A 157 -12.58 4.00 -14.17
C ASP A 157 -11.44 3.76 -15.15
N LEU A 158 -11.32 2.53 -15.68
CA LEU A 158 -10.31 2.18 -16.67
C LEU A 158 -10.48 3.00 -17.97
N ARG A 159 -11.72 3.13 -18.46
CA ARG A 159 -12.04 3.96 -19.63
C ARG A 159 -11.72 5.43 -19.40
N ARG A 160 -12.07 5.99 -18.25
CA ARG A 160 -11.77 7.39 -17.87
C ARG A 160 -10.27 7.64 -17.75
N ALA A 161 -9.53 6.72 -17.17
CA ALA A 161 -8.08 6.78 -17.09
C ALA A 161 -7.39 6.59 -18.45
N ARG A 162 -8.14 6.25 -19.52
CA ARG A 162 -7.65 5.96 -20.88
C ARG A 162 -6.55 4.90 -20.88
N ARG A 163 -6.75 3.85 -20.09
CA ARG A 163 -5.75 2.80 -19.87
C ARG A 163 -6.29 1.46 -20.33
N ASN A 164 -5.46 0.69 -21.01
CA ASN A 164 -5.56 -0.76 -21.19
C ASN A 164 -6.96 -1.35 -21.44
N VAL A 165 -7.89 -0.58 -22.01
CA VAL A 165 -9.28 -1.00 -22.28
C VAL A 165 -9.30 -2.24 -23.19
N ASN A 166 -8.28 -2.40 -24.01
CA ASN A 166 -8.07 -3.57 -24.88
C ASN A 166 -7.76 -4.87 -24.14
N LEU A 167 -7.47 -4.81 -22.84
CA LEU A 167 -7.24 -6.01 -22.01
C LEU A 167 -8.53 -6.61 -21.45
N ILE A 168 -9.65 -5.90 -21.54
CA ILE A 168 -10.95 -6.42 -21.10
C ILE A 168 -11.38 -7.50 -22.07
N ASN A 169 -11.59 -8.72 -21.56
CA ASN A 169 -12.13 -9.80 -22.35
C ASN A 169 -13.59 -9.49 -22.71
N GLU A 170 -13.90 -9.42 -23.99
CA GLU A 170 -15.27 -9.12 -24.50
C GLU A 170 -16.32 -10.16 -24.06
N VAL A 171 -15.89 -11.32 -23.61
CA VAL A 171 -16.78 -12.41 -23.16
C VAL A 171 -17.45 -12.12 -21.81
N ASN A 172 -16.88 -11.20 -21.01
CA ASN A 172 -17.36 -10.86 -19.66
C ASN A 172 -17.76 -9.37 -19.51
N ALA A 173 -17.84 -8.63 -20.60
CA ALA A 173 -18.16 -7.21 -20.59
C ALA A 173 -19.66 -6.94 -20.89
#